data_cfc40176f7561e086087aaaa843d7e7d
#
_entry.id   cfc40176f7561e086087aaaa843d7e7d
#
_cell.length_a   1.000
_cell.length_b   1.000
_cell.length_c   1.000
_cell.angle_alpha   90.00
_cell.angle_beta   90.00
_cell.angle_gamma   90.00
#
_symmetry.space_group_name_H-M   'P 1'
#
loop_
_entity.id
_entity.type
_entity.pdbx_description
1 polymer ?
#
loop_
_entity_poly.entity_id
_entity_poly.type
_entity_poly.pdbx_seq_one_letter_code
_entity_poly.pdbx_strand_id
1 'polypeptide(L)'
;MEILAFAIYFVLMLGIGVWFFFKGKDETGEQEYFLGGRSMGPWVTAMSAQASDMSAWLLMGLPGSMLAFGLGKAWIGIGLGIGTILNWLITAKRLRKLSKAANDSITLPQYLTNRFAAKNPALKIVCAIVFLISFTIYVASAFSAGTKVFTSLFPALDPTFAMIIFAAIILIYTFLGGYKAVCWTDFFQGLLMLVALLSIPLFSVVIITRVSAVLDSSMITQTVIGADGTAYNFVTSFFSADPKDIISGLAWGLGYFGMPHILVRFMSIEKPSMVKKSSIVAIIWVILSLVSVVLVAYFGRILVLRNGQS
;
A
#
# COMPACT_ATOMS: atom_id res chain seq x y z
N MET A 1 2.93 -11.89 23.87
CA MET A 1 3.53 -12.27 22.58
C MET A 1 3.42 -11.14 21.56
N GLU A 2 2.26 -10.52 21.41
CA GLU A 2 1.98 -9.44 20.45
C GLU A 2 2.86 -8.19 20.66
N ILE A 3 2.96 -7.72 21.92
CA ILE A 3 3.80 -6.56 22.28
C ILE A 3 5.27 -6.81 21.96
N LEU A 4 5.77 -8.03 22.18
CA LEU A 4 7.15 -8.40 21.87
C LEU A 4 7.39 -8.38 20.37
N ALA A 5 6.47 -8.96 19.57
CA ALA A 5 6.56 -8.95 18.11
C ALA A 5 6.55 -7.52 17.56
N PHE A 6 5.70 -6.67 18.13
CA PHE A 6 5.58 -5.26 17.79
C PHE A 6 6.86 -4.47 18.12
N ALA A 7 7.43 -4.70 19.31
CA ALA A 7 8.68 -4.09 19.71
C ALA A 7 9.86 -4.51 18.82
N ILE A 8 9.97 -5.80 18.50
CA ILE A 8 10.98 -6.33 17.56
C ILE A 8 10.83 -5.66 16.19
N TYR A 9 9.61 -5.55 15.67
CA TYR A 9 9.35 -4.88 14.40
C TYR A 9 9.86 -3.44 14.40
N PHE A 10 9.54 -2.63 15.41
CA PHE A 10 10.00 -1.24 15.48
C PHE A 10 11.51 -1.12 15.64
N VAL A 11 12.13 -1.98 16.44
CA VAL A 11 13.59 -2.02 16.59
C VAL A 11 14.26 -2.31 15.23
N LEU A 12 13.71 -3.24 14.45
CA LEU A 12 14.21 -3.54 13.11
C LEU A 12 14.05 -2.33 12.16
N MET A 13 12.89 -1.67 12.17
CA MET A 13 12.64 -0.51 11.31
C MET A 13 13.55 0.67 11.63
N LEU A 14 13.69 1.01 12.92
CA LEU A 14 14.63 2.03 13.37
C LEU A 14 16.09 1.65 13.08
N GLY A 15 16.44 0.36 13.26
CA GLY A 15 17.75 -0.17 12.94
C GLY A 15 18.13 0.02 11.47
N ILE A 16 17.21 -0.22 10.55
CA ILE A 16 17.41 0.05 9.12
C ILE A 16 17.66 1.55 8.88
N GLY A 17 16.84 2.44 9.49
CA GLY A 17 17.02 3.87 9.38
C GLY A 17 18.41 4.34 9.85
N VAL A 18 18.82 3.87 11.02
CA VAL A 18 20.13 4.16 11.60
C VAL A 18 21.29 3.59 10.75
N TRP A 19 21.12 2.37 10.25
CA TRP A 19 22.10 1.75 9.35
C TRP A 19 22.37 2.62 8.11
N PHE A 20 21.30 3.05 7.42
CA PHE A 20 21.45 3.90 6.24
C PHE A 20 21.96 5.31 6.58
N PHE A 21 21.63 5.84 7.75
CA PHE A 21 22.22 7.10 8.23
C PHE A 21 23.74 7.04 8.33
N PHE A 22 24.27 5.98 8.95
CA PHE A 22 25.73 5.82 9.06
C PHE A 22 26.40 5.50 7.74
N LYS A 23 25.74 4.69 6.89
CA LYS A 23 26.27 4.32 5.58
C LYS A 23 26.24 5.48 4.58
N GLY A 24 25.28 6.38 4.70
CA GLY A 24 25.11 7.53 3.79
C GLY A 24 25.93 8.77 4.16
N LYS A 25 26.75 8.73 5.23
CA LYS A 25 27.52 9.90 5.69
C LYS A 25 28.46 10.49 4.63
N ASP A 26 28.99 9.65 3.76
CA ASP A 26 29.92 10.05 2.70
C ASP A 26 29.24 10.37 1.38
N GLU A 27 27.95 10.05 1.26
CA GLU A 27 27.14 10.27 0.06
C GLU A 27 26.29 11.53 0.26
N THR A 28 26.85 12.70 -0.10
CA THR A 28 26.20 14.01 0.07
C THR A 28 25.52 14.44 -1.24
N GLY A 29 24.27 14.89 -1.16
CA GLY A 29 23.55 15.47 -2.30
C GLY A 29 22.04 15.24 -2.25
N GLU A 30 21.30 16.16 -2.86
CA GLU A 30 19.83 16.07 -2.93
C GLU A 30 19.37 14.81 -3.64
N GLN A 31 20.06 14.39 -4.70
CA GLN A 31 19.71 13.19 -5.47
C GLN A 31 19.87 11.92 -4.64
N GLU A 32 20.88 11.86 -3.77
CA GLU A 32 21.10 10.74 -2.88
C GLU A 32 20.00 10.66 -1.83
N TYR A 33 19.71 11.77 -1.19
CA TYR A 33 18.72 11.82 -0.11
C TYR A 33 17.28 11.58 -0.60
N PHE A 34 16.88 12.19 -1.72
CA PHE A 34 15.49 12.13 -2.22
C PHE A 34 15.22 11.02 -3.23
N LEU A 35 16.24 10.44 -3.87
CA LEU A 35 16.09 9.43 -4.90
C LEU A 35 17.02 8.22 -4.73
N GLY A 36 17.81 8.19 -3.66
CA GLY A 36 18.76 7.12 -3.36
C GLY A 36 19.84 6.97 -4.43
N GLY A 37 20.30 8.07 -5.04
CA GLY A 37 21.34 8.05 -6.08
C GLY A 37 20.97 7.23 -7.31
N ARG A 38 19.69 6.91 -7.54
CA ARG A 38 19.21 5.97 -8.56
C ARG A 38 19.91 4.60 -8.49
N SER A 39 20.14 4.09 -7.30
CA SER A 39 20.86 2.84 -7.05
C SER A 39 19.97 1.68 -6.61
N MET A 40 18.65 1.83 -6.72
CA MET A 40 17.72 0.82 -6.25
C MET A 40 17.71 -0.43 -7.11
N GLY A 41 17.90 -1.58 -6.46
CA GLY A 41 17.80 -2.88 -7.09
C GLY A 41 16.34 -3.26 -7.43
N PRO A 42 16.15 -4.24 -8.35
CA PRO A 42 14.83 -4.55 -8.89
C PRO A 42 13.84 -5.09 -7.85
N TRP A 43 14.29 -5.85 -6.87
CA TRP A 43 13.44 -6.41 -5.81
C TRP A 43 12.97 -5.34 -4.83
N VAL A 44 13.91 -4.52 -4.36
CA VAL A 44 13.61 -3.43 -3.41
C VAL A 44 12.66 -2.44 -4.04
N THR A 45 12.90 -2.05 -5.30
CA THR A 45 12.01 -1.13 -6.02
C THR A 45 10.59 -1.69 -6.18
N ALA A 46 10.47 -2.96 -6.56
CA ALA A 46 9.16 -3.59 -6.75
C ALA A 46 8.38 -3.65 -5.42
N MET A 47 9.02 -4.20 -4.39
CA MET A 47 8.38 -4.37 -3.08
C MET A 47 8.07 -3.03 -2.42
N SER A 48 8.99 -2.06 -2.50
CA SER A 48 8.75 -0.72 -1.98
C SER A 48 7.60 -0.01 -2.69
N ALA A 49 7.51 -0.14 -4.02
CA ALA A 49 6.38 0.43 -4.77
C ALA A 49 5.05 -0.18 -4.30
N GLN A 50 4.99 -1.49 -4.13
CA GLN A 50 3.77 -2.19 -3.73
C GLN A 50 3.38 -1.93 -2.27
N ALA A 51 4.35 -1.94 -1.34
CA ALA A 51 4.09 -1.68 0.08
C ALA A 51 3.61 -0.24 0.32
N SER A 52 4.24 0.74 -0.34
CA SER A 52 3.84 2.14 -0.24
C SER A 52 2.47 2.42 -0.86
N ASP A 53 2.11 1.70 -1.93
CA ASP A 53 0.85 1.86 -2.62
C ASP A 53 -0.30 1.30 -1.79
N MET A 54 -0.19 0.05 -1.43
CA MET A 54 -1.29 -0.71 -0.85
C MET A 54 -1.57 -0.38 0.61
N SER A 55 -0.56 0.01 1.39
CA SER A 55 -0.65 0.49 2.77
C SER A 55 -1.62 -0.32 3.68
N ALA A 56 -2.08 0.26 4.77
CA ALA A 56 -3.11 -0.30 5.64
C ALA A 56 -4.47 -0.51 4.93
N TRP A 57 -4.70 0.18 3.80
CA TRP A 57 -5.93 0.02 3.03
C TRP A 57 -6.10 -1.40 2.47
N LEU A 58 -5.02 -2.03 2.02
CA LEU A 58 -5.05 -3.42 1.54
C LEU A 58 -5.39 -4.42 2.65
N LEU A 59 -4.92 -4.17 3.88
CA LEU A 59 -5.10 -5.09 5.00
C LEU A 59 -6.44 -4.90 5.73
N MET A 60 -6.99 -3.70 5.74
CA MET A 60 -8.19 -3.34 6.51
C MET A 60 -9.30 -2.78 5.64
N GLY A 61 -9.01 -1.83 4.75
CA GLY A 61 -10.02 -1.10 3.99
C GLY A 61 -10.73 -1.95 2.96
N LEU A 62 -9.99 -2.59 2.06
CA LEU A 62 -10.57 -3.44 1.01
C LEU A 62 -11.22 -4.70 1.58
N PRO A 63 -10.55 -5.52 2.42
CA PRO A 63 -11.22 -6.69 2.99
C PRO A 63 -12.40 -6.31 3.89
N GLY A 64 -12.32 -5.22 4.66
CA GLY A 64 -13.43 -4.72 5.47
C GLY A 64 -14.63 -4.30 4.63
N SER A 65 -14.45 -3.58 3.54
CA SER A 65 -15.53 -3.21 2.63
C SER A 65 -16.13 -4.42 1.92
N MET A 66 -15.31 -5.41 1.54
CA MET A 66 -15.80 -6.65 0.96
C MET A 66 -16.54 -7.52 1.98
N LEU A 67 -16.07 -7.56 3.22
CA LEU A 67 -16.73 -8.26 4.33
C LEU A 67 -18.12 -7.68 4.61
N ALA A 68 -18.26 -6.35 4.54
CA ALA A 68 -19.52 -5.65 4.75
C ALA A 68 -20.47 -5.77 3.55
N PHE A 69 -19.99 -5.46 2.33
CA PHE A 69 -20.85 -5.26 1.15
C PHE A 69 -20.76 -6.41 0.12
N GLY A 70 -19.83 -7.35 0.30
CA GLY A 70 -19.68 -8.51 -0.56
C GLY A 70 -18.69 -8.34 -1.72
N LEU A 71 -18.71 -9.37 -2.60
CA LEU A 71 -17.73 -9.52 -3.68
C LEU A 71 -17.83 -8.45 -4.78
N GLY A 72 -18.94 -7.70 -4.84
CA GLY A 72 -19.05 -6.54 -5.74
C GLY A 72 -17.99 -5.47 -5.52
N LYS A 73 -17.45 -5.33 -4.29
CA LYS A 73 -16.36 -4.39 -4.00
C LYS A 73 -14.99 -4.87 -4.51
N ALA A 74 -14.86 -6.12 -4.94
CA ALA A 74 -13.63 -6.63 -5.55
C ALA A 74 -13.26 -5.93 -6.86
N TRP A 75 -14.22 -5.27 -7.54
CA TRP A 75 -13.94 -4.48 -8.74
C TRP A 75 -12.92 -3.38 -8.49
N ILE A 76 -12.84 -2.84 -7.27
CA ILE A 76 -11.77 -1.89 -6.87
C ILE A 76 -10.42 -2.61 -6.94
N GLY A 77 -10.30 -3.81 -6.36
CA GLY A 77 -9.08 -4.61 -6.44
C GLY A 77 -8.70 -4.97 -7.88
N ILE A 78 -9.66 -5.35 -8.71
CA ILE A 78 -9.43 -5.64 -10.13
C ILE A 78 -8.91 -4.40 -10.85
N GLY A 79 -9.51 -3.23 -10.64
CA GLY A 79 -9.06 -1.96 -11.19
C GLY A 79 -7.64 -1.60 -10.78
N LEU A 80 -7.32 -1.75 -9.48
CA LEU A 80 -5.98 -1.55 -8.95
C LEU A 80 -4.96 -2.51 -9.58
N GLY A 81 -5.29 -3.80 -9.67
CA GLY A 81 -4.42 -4.79 -10.31
C GLY A 81 -4.10 -4.43 -11.77
N ILE A 82 -5.13 -4.11 -12.56
CA ILE A 82 -4.97 -3.67 -13.96
C ILE A 82 -4.13 -2.39 -14.03
N GLY A 83 -4.44 -1.39 -13.20
CA GLY A 83 -3.71 -0.13 -13.15
C GLY A 83 -2.23 -0.32 -12.82
N THR A 84 -1.91 -1.14 -11.81
CA THR A 84 -0.53 -1.49 -11.45
C THR A 84 0.19 -2.16 -12.60
N ILE A 85 -0.41 -3.18 -13.23
CA ILE A 85 0.19 -3.91 -14.35
C ILE A 85 0.50 -2.94 -15.50
N LEU A 86 -0.48 -2.14 -15.90
CA LEU A 86 -0.30 -1.17 -16.99
C LEU A 86 0.75 -0.12 -16.65
N ASN A 87 0.77 0.39 -15.41
CA ASN A 87 1.77 1.38 -14.99
C ASN A 87 3.19 0.81 -15.04
N TRP A 88 3.41 -0.42 -14.58
CA TRP A 88 4.71 -1.08 -14.68
C TRP A 88 5.14 -1.34 -16.12
N LEU A 89 4.23 -1.77 -16.98
CA LEU A 89 4.54 -2.11 -18.39
C LEU A 89 4.74 -0.87 -19.27
N ILE A 90 3.90 0.15 -19.09
CA ILE A 90 3.87 1.32 -19.96
C ILE A 90 4.76 2.45 -19.41
N THR A 91 4.65 2.77 -18.13
CA THR A 91 5.24 3.99 -17.56
C THR A 91 6.66 3.76 -17.03
N ALA A 92 6.89 2.68 -16.27
CA ALA A 92 8.10 2.52 -15.47
C ALA A 92 9.40 2.66 -16.27
N LYS A 93 9.55 1.93 -17.37
CA LYS A 93 10.78 1.97 -18.20
C LYS A 93 10.95 3.33 -18.92
N ARG A 94 9.84 3.90 -19.37
CA ARG A 94 9.84 5.20 -20.05
C ARG A 94 10.22 6.32 -19.07
N LEU A 95 9.58 6.35 -17.91
CA LEU A 95 9.83 7.36 -16.89
C LEU A 95 11.28 7.28 -16.38
N ARG A 96 11.81 6.07 -16.17
CA ARG A 96 13.22 5.90 -15.76
C ARG A 96 14.21 6.49 -16.77
N LYS A 97 13.97 6.28 -18.07
CA LYS A 97 14.81 6.84 -19.14
C LYS A 97 14.63 8.34 -19.29
N LEU A 98 13.38 8.77 -19.35
CA LEU A 98 13.06 10.17 -19.65
C LEU A 98 13.37 11.10 -18.48
N SER A 99 13.23 10.66 -17.21
CA SER A 99 13.61 11.49 -16.08
C SER A 99 15.11 11.78 -16.01
N LYS A 100 15.94 10.83 -16.46
CA LYS A 100 17.38 11.05 -16.60
C LYS A 100 17.69 11.98 -17.77
N ALA A 101 17.05 11.79 -18.91
CA ALA A 101 17.24 12.65 -20.09
C ALA A 101 16.72 14.09 -19.87
N ALA A 102 15.70 14.26 -19.03
CA ALA A 102 15.15 15.56 -18.68
C ALA A 102 15.95 16.21 -17.51
N ASN A 103 17.22 16.50 -17.77
CA ASN A 103 18.15 17.15 -16.85
C ASN A 103 18.25 16.42 -15.48
N ASP A 104 18.32 15.09 -15.51
CA ASP A 104 18.40 14.21 -14.34
C ASP A 104 17.42 14.54 -13.21
N SER A 105 16.17 14.80 -13.58
CA SER A 105 15.11 15.27 -12.69
C SER A 105 14.89 14.28 -11.53
N ILE A 106 14.91 14.77 -10.29
CA ILE A 106 14.77 13.97 -9.08
C ILE A 106 13.33 13.93 -8.55
N THR A 107 12.48 14.88 -8.96
CA THR A 107 11.06 14.93 -8.59
C THR A 107 10.16 14.96 -9.81
N LEU A 108 8.90 14.54 -9.65
CA LEU A 108 7.93 14.60 -10.74
C LEU A 108 7.63 16.03 -11.23
N PRO A 109 7.43 17.03 -10.37
CA PRO A 109 7.26 18.41 -10.83
C PRO A 109 8.45 18.92 -11.62
N GLN A 110 9.68 18.60 -11.20
CA GLN A 110 10.89 18.94 -11.93
C GLN A 110 10.95 18.22 -13.29
N TYR A 111 10.64 16.91 -13.31
CA TYR A 111 10.58 16.14 -14.54
C TYR A 111 9.60 16.73 -15.54
N LEU A 112 8.38 17.06 -15.12
CA LEU A 112 7.37 17.65 -16.00
C LEU A 112 7.83 19.01 -16.53
N THR A 113 8.38 19.86 -15.66
CA THR A 113 8.91 21.17 -16.05
C THR A 113 10.02 21.04 -17.10
N ASN A 114 10.98 20.15 -16.88
CA ASN A 114 12.09 19.95 -17.80
C ASN A 114 11.65 19.27 -19.11
N ARG A 115 10.72 18.31 -19.02
CA ARG A 115 10.22 17.59 -20.20
C ARG A 115 9.47 18.50 -21.16
N PHE A 116 8.68 19.42 -20.66
CA PHE A 116 7.93 20.37 -21.47
C PHE A 116 8.68 21.68 -21.74
N ALA A 117 9.94 21.77 -21.31
CA ALA A 117 10.75 22.99 -21.39
C ALA A 117 9.97 24.24 -20.92
N ALA A 118 9.20 24.07 -19.84
CA ALA A 118 8.32 25.11 -19.34
C ALA A 118 9.13 26.33 -18.83
N LYS A 119 8.97 27.45 -19.50
CA LYS A 119 9.63 28.71 -19.11
C LYS A 119 8.99 29.35 -17.88
N ASN A 120 7.71 29.08 -17.64
CA ASN A 120 6.94 29.61 -16.54
C ASN A 120 6.91 28.60 -15.38
N PRO A 121 7.09 29.02 -14.10
CA PRO A 121 7.02 28.15 -12.94
C PRO A 121 5.61 27.60 -12.63
N ALA A 122 4.57 28.06 -13.33
CA ALA A 122 3.18 27.69 -13.07
C ALA A 122 2.96 26.16 -13.00
N LEU A 123 3.53 25.40 -13.94
CA LEU A 123 3.41 23.95 -13.93
C LEU A 123 3.96 23.32 -12.65
N LYS A 124 5.14 23.77 -12.21
CA LYS A 124 5.77 23.30 -10.98
C LYS A 124 4.93 23.66 -9.74
N ILE A 125 4.38 24.87 -9.70
CA ILE A 125 3.55 25.37 -8.60
C ILE A 125 2.25 24.57 -8.51
N VAL A 126 1.55 24.38 -9.65
CA VAL A 126 0.31 23.58 -9.69
C VAL A 126 0.55 22.15 -9.20
N CYS A 127 1.61 21.50 -9.71
CA CYS A 127 1.96 20.15 -9.23
C CYS A 127 2.26 20.13 -7.72
N ALA A 128 2.99 21.13 -7.23
CA ALA A 128 3.32 21.20 -5.80
C ALA A 128 2.06 21.37 -4.92
N ILE A 129 1.12 22.22 -5.33
CA ILE A 129 -0.15 22.43 -4.60
C ILE A 129 -0.98 21.13 -4.60
N VAL A 130 -1.14 20.49 -5.77
CA VAL A 130 -1.90 19.24 -5.88
C VAL A 130 -1.28 18.16 -5.00
N PHE A 131 0.05 18.03 -5.01
CA PHE A 131 0.74 17.05 -4.18
C PHE A 131 0.59 17.38 -2.70
N LEU A 132 0.75 18.64 -2.30
CA LEU A 132 0.61 19.06 -0.91
C LEU A 132 -0.78 18.69 -0.36
N ILE A 133 -1.85 19.03 -1.09
CA ILE A 133 -3.22 18.73 -0.67
C ILE A 133 -3.44 17.22 -0.60
N SER A 134 -3.11 16.50 -1.67
CA SER A 134 -3.35 15.06 -1.76
C SER A 134 -2.58 14.27 -0.70
N PHE A 135 -1.29 14.60 -0.50
CA PHE A 135 -0.46 13.90 0.49
C PHE A 135 -0.77 14.27 1.93
N THR A 136 -1.27 15.48 2.20
CA THR A 136 -1.76 15.82 3.54
C THR A 136 -2.91 14.89 3.93
N ILE A 137 -3.88 14.68 3.04
CA ILE A 137 -5.01 13.77 3.27
C ILE A 137 -4.52 12.32 3.38
N TYR A 138 -3.60 11.90 2.49
CA TYR A 138 -3.04 10.55 2.49
C TYR A 138 -2.30 10.22 3.79
N VAL A 139 -1.43 11.11 4.26
CA VAL A 139 -0.68 10.96 5.52
C VAL A 139 -1.61 10.97 6.73
N ALA A 140 -2.62 11.85 6.74
CA ALA A 140 -3.62 11.88 7.81
C ALA A 140 -4.36 10.54 7.92
N SER A 141 -4.74 9.93 6.79
CA SER A 141 -5.37 8.61 6.78
C SER A 141 -4.45 7.50 7.30
N ALA A 142 -3.15 7.55 6.95
CA ALA A 142 -2.16 6.60 7.44
C ALA A 142 -1.94 6.73 8.96
N PHE A 143 -1.90 7.94 9.50
CA PHE A 143 -1.81 8.17 10.94
C PHE A 143 -3.06 7.68 11.68
N SER A 144 -4.25 7.91 11.13
CA SER A 144 -5.48 7.37 11.70
C SER A 144 -5.48 5.83 11.73
N ALA A 145 -5.04 5.18 10.67
CA ALA A 145 -4.92 3.72 10.62
C ALA A 145 -3.88 3.20 11.63
N GLY A 146 -2.71 3.83 11.72
CA GLY A 146 -1.69 3.50 12.70
C GLY A 146 -2.18 3.64 14.14
N THR A 147 -2.89 4.73 14.44
CA THR A 147 -3.51 4.96 15.75
C THR A 147 -4.43 3.81 16.16
N LYS A 148 -5.28 3.33 15.24
CA LYS A 148 -6.18 2.20 15.51
C LYS A 148 -5.41 0.93 15.88
N VAL A 149 -4.29 0.65 15.23
CA VAL A 149 -3.43 -0.49 15.56
C VAL A 149 -2.82 -0.33 16.95
N PHE A 150 -2.28 0.86 17.27
CA PHE A 150 -1.71 1.12 18.58
C PHE A 150 -2.73 1.00 19.72
N THR A 151 -3.91 1.58 19.56
CA THR A 151 -4.97 1.52 20.58
C THR A 151 -5.57 0.12 20.73
N SER A 152 -5.55 -0.71 19.67
CA SER A 152 -5.97 -2.11 19.78
C SER A 152 -4.97 -2.95 20.59
N LEU A 153 -3.68 -2.65 20.51
CA LEU A 153 -2.63 -3.34 21.27
C LEU A 153 -2.47 -2.78 22.69
N PHE A 154 -2.72 -1.51 22.86
CA PHE A 154 -2.60 -0.78 24.12
C PHE A 154 -3.91 0.00 24.41
N PRO A 155 -4.98 -0.69 24.86
CA PRO A 155 -6.29 -0.07 25.06
C PRO A 155 -6.32 1.09 26.06
N ALA A 156 -5.35 1.13 26.99
CA ALA A 156 -5.20 2.19 27.98
C ALA A 156 -4.51 3.46 27.43
N LEU A 157 -3.99 3.41 26.20
CA LEU A 157 -3.27 4.52 25.58
C LEU A 157 -4.26 5.50 24.94
N ASP A 158 -4.12 6.78 25.29
CA ASP A 158 -4.90 7.84 24.63
C ASP A 158 -4.64 7.83 23.11
N PRO A 159 -5.69 7.89 22.26
CA PRO A 159 -5.53 7.85 20.80
C PRO A 159 -4.64 8.96 20.24
N THR A 160 -4.68 10.16 20.81
CA THR A 160 -3.85 11.29 20.36
C THR A 160 -2.38 11.02 20.67
N PHE A 161 -2.09 10.49 21.86
CA PHE A 161 -0.74 10.13 22.26
C PHE A 161 -0.19 8.97 21.42
N ALA A 162 -1.02 7.95 21.12
CA ALA A 162 -0.71 6.86 20.21
C ALA A 162 -0.32 7.38 18.82
N MET A 163 -1.09 8.34 18.28
CA MET A 163 -0.80 8.96 16.98
C MET A 163 0.53 9.72 16.99
N ILE A 164 0.82 10.47 18.06
CA ILE A 164 2.08 11.22 18.18
C ILE A 164 3.28 10.26 18.23
N ILE A 165 3.20 9.18 19.00
CA ILE A 165 4.28 8.15 19.06
C ILE A 165 4.50 7.55 17.68
N PHE A 166 3.43 7.12 17.01
CA PHE A 166 3.51 6.52 15.69
C PHE A 166 4.13 7.47 14.65
N ALA A 167 3.67 8.73 14.64
CA ALA A 167 4.21 9.76 13.77
C ALA A 167 5.70 10.03 14.05
N ALA A 168 6.09 10.14 15.33
CA ALA A 168 7.46 10.38 15.73
C ALA A 168 8.41 9.25 15.24
N ILE A 169 8.00 7.98 15.40
CA ILE A 169 8.79 6.83 14.93
C ILE A 169 9.02 6.91 13.42
N ILE A 170 7.95 7.16 12.64
CA ILE A 170 8.06 7.28 11.18
C ILE A 170 8.97 8.43 10.77
N LEU A 171 8.79 9.59 11.38
CA LEU A 171 9.60 10.77 11.07
C LEU A 171 11.08 10.53 11.38
N ILE A 172 11.39 9.95 12.53
CA ILE A 172 12.77 9.70 12.95
C ILE A 172 13.51 8.84 11.92
N TYR A 173 12.98 7.65 11.58
CA TYR A 173 13.71 6.79 10.64
C TYR A 173 13.75 7.34 9.21
N THR A 174 12.71 8.09 8.81
CA THR A 174 12.66 8.71 7.49
C THR A 174 13.68 9.85 7.36
N PHE A 175 13.76 10.74 8.36
CA PHE A 175 14.73 11.82 8.35
C PHE A 175 16.18 11.33 8.46
N LEU A 176 16.42 10.30 9.27
CA LEU A 176 17.77 9.74 9.44
C LEU A 176 18.26 9.01 8.18
N GLY A 177 17.42 8.17 7.60
CA GLY A 177 17.86 7.25 6.56
C GLY A 177 17.52 7.65 5.13
N GLY A 178 16.73 8.71 4.92
CA GLY A 178 16.34 9.20 3.61
C GLY A 178 15.60 8.15 2.76
N TYR A 179 15.62 8.36 1.45
CA TYR A 179 14.89 7.51 0.50
C TYR A 179 15.32 6.03 0.50
N LYS A 180 16.62 5.75 0.64
CA LYS A 180 17.15 4.38 0.68
C LYS A 180 16.57 3.59 1.86
N ALA A 181 16.55 4.20 3.04
CA ALA A 181 15.98 3.56 4.24
C ALA A 181 14.49 3.28 4.05
N VAL A 182 13.73 4.24 3.54
CA VAL A 182 12.30 4.06 3.25
C VAL A 182 12.09 2.89 2.29
N CYS A 183 12.85 2.79 1.19
CA CYS A 183 12.72 1.69 0.25
C CYS A 183 13.04 0.31 0.86
N TRP A 184 14.01 0.24 1.75
CA TRP A 184 14.36 -1.02 2.41
C TRP A 184 13.38 -1.39 3.53
N THR A 185 12.86 -0.42 4.29
CA THR A 185 11.78 -0.70 5.25
C THR A 185 10.52 -1.16 4.53
N ASP A 186 10.16 -0.52 3.43
CA ASP A 186 9.04 -0.93 2.58
C ASP A 186 9.22 -2.35 2.03
N PHE A 187 10.45 -2.74 1.65
CA PHE A 187 10.76 -4.09 1.18
C PHE A 187 10.38 -5.14 2.23
N PHE A 188 10.83 -4.97 3.47
CA PHE A 188 10.50 -5.90 4.55
C PHE A 188 9.02 -5.85 4.93
N GLN A 189 8.42 -4.65 4.95
CA GLN A 189 7.00 -4.48 5.20
C GLN A 189 6.15 -5.15 4.12
N GLY A 190 6.50 -4.98 2.85
CA GLY A 190 5.80 -5.61 1.73
C GLY A 190 5.88 -7.13 1.76
N LEU A 191 7.02 -7.69 2.21
CA LEU A 191 7.17 -9.13 2.41
C LEU A 191 6.28 -9.61 3.57
N LEU A 192 6.29 -8.89 4.69
CA LEU A 192 5.48 -9.21 5.86
C LEU A 192 3.98 -9.12 5.56
N MET A 193 3.56 -8.10 4.81
CA MET A 193 2.18 -7.95 4.33
C MET A 193 1.75 -9.15 3.48
N LEU A 194 2.59 -9.59 2.55
CA LEU A 194 2.29 -10.73 1.68
C LEU A 194 2.16 -12.02 2.50
N VAL A 195 3.08 -12.25 3.43
CA VAL A 195 3.02 -13.43 4.33
C VAL A 195 1.76 -13.41 5.16
N ALA A 196 1.39 -12.26 5.75
CA ALA A 196 0.16 -12.11 6.51
C ALA A 196 -1.09 -12.38 5.66
N LEU A 197 -1.18 -11.78 4.47
CA LEU A 197 -2.32 -11.96 3.57
C LEU A 197 -2.47 -13.40 3.09
N LEU A 198 -1.38 -14.12 2.84
CA LEU A 198 -1.43 -15.52 2.42
C LEU A 198 -1.75 -16.46 3.58
N SER A 199 -1.26 -16.17 4.78
CA SER A 199 -1.45 -17.06 5.95
C SER A 199 -2.89 -17.00 6.50
N ILE A 200 -3.54 -15.83 6.51
CA ILE A 200 -4.90 -15.69 7.04
C ILE A 200 -5.90 -16.63 6.35
N PRO A 201 -6.03 -16.66 5.01
CA PRO A 201 -6.92 -17.60 4.33
C PRO A 201 -6.58 -19.06 4.61
N LEU A 202 -5.28 -19.42 4.65
CA LEU A 202 -4.85 -20.78 4.92
C LEU A 202 -5.28 -21.25 6.33
N PHE A 203 -5.04 -20.43 7.34
CA PHE A 203 -5.51 -20.72 8.69
C PHE A 203 -7.03 -20.76 8.80
N SER A 204 -7.72 -19.86 8.10
CA SER A 204 -9.19 -19.84 8.09
C SER A 204 -9.77 -21.13 7.52
N VAL A 205 -9.21 -21.66 6.43
CA VAL A 205 -9.62 -22.96 5.87
C VAL A 205 -9.39 -24.08 6.88
N VAL A 206 -8.23 -24.11 7.53
CA VAL A 206 -7.92 -25.15 8.54
C VAL A 206 -8.90 -25.08 9.72
N ILE A 207 -9.26 -23.89 10.19
CA ILE A 207 -10.21 -23.70 11.27
C ILE A 207 -11.61 -24.17 10.84
N ILE A 208 -12.07 -23.76 9.65
CA ILE A 208 -13.38 -24.12 9.13
C ILE A 208 -13.51 -25.63 8.94
N THR A 209 -12.47 -26.29 8.40
CA THR A 209 -12.48 -27.76 8.17
C THR A 209 -12.40 -28.55 9.45
N ARG A 210 -11.59 -28.15 10.43
CA ARG A 210 -11.48 -28.85 11.71
C ARG A 210 -12.75 -28.83 12.56
N VAL A 211 -13.56 -27.79 12.41
CA VAL A 211 -14.76 -27.61 13.23
C VAL A 211 -16.00 -28.23 12.55
N SER A 212 -15.82 -29.03 11.49
CA SER A 212 -16.90 -29.70 10.76
C SER A 212 -18.02 -28.74 10.31
N ALA A 213 -17.68 -27.46 10.14
CA ALA A 213 -18.61 -26.49 9.61
C ALA A 213 -18.74 -26.75 8.12
N VAL A 214 -19.82 -27.39 7.70
CA VAL A 214 -20.28 -27.33 6.32
C VAL A 214 -20.31 -25.85 5.96
N LEU A 215 -19.63 -25.48 4.89
CA LEU A 215 -19.69 -24.12 4.31
C LEU A 215 -21.13 -23.92 3.84
N ASP A 216 -22.00 -23.53 4.74
CA ASP A 216 -23.36 -23.23 4.39
C ASP A 216 -23.37 -21.86 3.70
N SER A 217 -23.59 -21.89 2.40
CA SER A 217 -23.69 -20.69 1.57
C SER A 217 -24.80 -19.74 2.05
N SER A 218 -25.80 -20.27 2.77
CA SER A 218 -26.87 -19.47 3.35
C SER A 218 -26.36 -18.53 4.46
N MET A 219 -25.34 -18.94 5.21
CA MET A 219 -24.73 -18.10 6.24
C MET A 219 -24.03 -16.87 5.63
N ILE A 220 -23.42 -16.99 4.45
CA ILE A 220 -22.67 -15.89 3.82
C ILE A 220 -23.62 -14.75 3.44
N THR A 221 -24.85 -15.07 3.05
CA THR A 221 -25.86 -14.11 2.58
C THR A 221 -26.67 -13.46 3.69
N GLN A 222 -26.49 -13.86 4.96
CA GLN A 222 -27.20 -13.25 6.07
C GLN A 222 -26.89 -11.75 6.18
N THR A 223 -27.93 -10.96 6.40
CA THR A 223 -27.79 -9.54 6.70
C THR A 223 -27.17 -9.37 8.07
N VAL A 224 -26.10 -8.58 8.15
CA VAL A 224 -25.49 -8.19 9.41
C VAL A 224 -25.87 -6.74 9.70
N ILE A 225 -26.32 -6.47 10.91
CA ILE A 225 -26.60 -5.11 11.36
C ILE A 225 -25.35 -4.61 12.05
N GLY A 226 -24.74 -3.56 11.52
CA GLY A 226 -23.57 -2.90 12.13
C GLY A 226 -23.92 -2.19 13.42
N ALA A 227 -22.90 -1.83 14.19
CA ALA A 227 -23.06 -1.06 15.44
C ALA A 227 -23.72 0.32 15.23
N ASP A 228 -23.72 0.82 14.01
CA ASP A 228 -24.39 2.04 13.55
C ASP A 228 -25.86 1.84 13.16
N GLY A 229 -26.39 0.60 13.31
CA GLY A 229 -27.74 0.23 12.91
C GLY A 229 -27.91 0.00 11.39
N THR A 230 -26.85 0.09 10.61
CA THR A 230 -26.91 -0.12 9.15
C THR A 230 -26.94 -1.59 8.81
N ALA A 231 -27.86 -1.99 7.92
CA ALA A 231 -27.95 -3.36 7.43
C ALA A 231 -26.97 -3.59 6.28
N TYR A 232 -26.06 -4.55 6.45
CA TYR A 232 -25.04 -4.94 5.47
C TYR A 232 -25.44 -6.27 4.81
N ASN A 233 -25.75 -6.22 3.53
CA ASN A 233 -26.09 -7.39 2.72
C ASN A 233 -24.85 -7.83 1.94
N PHE A 234 -24.42 -9.08 2.17
CA PHE A 234 -23.28 -9.62 1.45
C PHE A 234 -23.69 -10.12 0.07
N VAL A 235 -23.15 -9.51 -0.96
CA VAL A 235 -23.37 -9.89 -2.36
C VAL A 235 -22.32 -10.92 -2.77
N THR A 236 -22.75 -12.15 -3.08
CA THR A 236 -21.88 -13.28 -3.43
C THR A 236 -21.37 -13.27 -4.86
N SER A 237 -21.99 -12.49 -5.75
CA SER A 237 -21.60 -12.42 -7.17
C SER A 237 -20.80 -11.15 -7.46
N PHE A 238 -19.72 -11.28 -8.22
CA PHE A 238 -18.97 -10.13 -8.73
C PHE A 238 -19.81 -9.24 -9.66
N PHE A 239 -20.73 -9.84 -10.42
CA PHE A 239 -21.52 -9.15 -11.45
C PHE A 239 -22.87 -8.61 -10.96
N SER A 240 -23.20 -8.81 -9.70
CA SER A 240 -24.42 -8.21 -9.10
C SER A 240 -24.18 -6.79 -8.57
N ALA A 241 -22.96 -6.26 -8.67
CA ALA A 241 -22.68 -4.87 -8.38
C ALA A 241 -23.34 -3.95 -9.42
N ASP A 242 -23.77 -2.76 -8.97
CA ASP A 242 -24.28 -1.73 -9.89
C ASP A 242 -23.21 -1.40 -10.95
N PRO A 243 -23.57 -1.24 -12.23
CA PRO A 243 -22.64 -0.85 -13.29
C PRO A 243 -21.80 0.40 -12.95
N LYS A 244 -22.35 1.34 -12.20
CA LYS A 244 -21.62 2.52 -11.71
C LYS A 244 -20.51 2.14 -10.72
N ASP A 245 -20.78 1.21 -9.81
CA ASP A 245 -19.81 0.69 -8.86
C ASP A 245 -18.68 -0.06 -9.56
N ILE A 246 -18.99 -0.83 -10.59
CA ILE A 246 -18.01 -1.54 -11.43
C ILE A 246 -17.09 -0.54 -12.13
N ILE A 247 -17.67 0.46 -12.82
CA ILE A 247 -16.91 1.49 -13.55
C ILE A 247 -16.06 2.30 -12.56
N SER A 248 -16.63 2.72 -11.43
CA SER A 248 -15.92 3.43 -10.38
C SER A 248 -14.76 2.62 -9.82
N GLY A 249 -14.98 1.33 -9.54
CA GLY A 249 -13.95 0.42 -9.07
C GLY A 249 -12.80 0.27 -10.07
N LEU A 250 -13.10 0.07 -11.34
CA LEU A 250 -12.08 -0.02 -12.40
C LEU A 250 -11.31 1.29 -12.58
N ALA A 251 -11.98 2.44 -12.42
CA ALA A 251 -11.36 3.76 -12.56
C ALA A 251 -10.27 4.03 -11.50
N TRP A 252 -10.29 3.36 -10.36
CA TRP A 252 -9.22 3.49 -9.35
C TRP A 252 -7.84 3.19 -9.93
N GLY A 253 -7.73 2.24 -10.87
CA GLY A 253 -6.49 1.91 -11.55
C GLY A 253 -5.87 3.06 -12.34
N LEU A 254 -6.66 4.05 -12.78
CA LEU A 254 -6.16 5.22 -13.50
C LEU A 254 -5.28 6.11 -12.60
N GLY A 255 -5.50 6.11 -11.29
CA GLY A 255 -4.71 6.88 -10.34
C GLY A 255 -3.23 6.54 -10.35
N TYR A 256 -2.86 5.30 -10.68
CA TYR A 256 -1.47 4.84 -10.67
C TYR A 256 -0.53 5.64 -11.57
N PHE A 257 -1.04 6.14 -12.69
CA PHE A 257 -0.24 6.93 -13.62
C PHE A 257 0.13 8.32 -13.08
N GLY A 258 -0.52 8.76 -12.00
CA GLY A 258 -0.28 10.06 -11.37
C GLY A 258 0.28 9.98 -9.94
N MET A 259 0.44 8.82 -9.33
CA MET A 259 0.87 8.66 -7.93
C MET A 259 2.38 8.92 -7.75
N PRO A 260 2.78 10.04 -7.13
CA PRO A 260 4.19 10.43 -7.06
C PRO A 260 5.05 9.42 -6.30
N HIS A 261 4.55 8.85 -5.22
CA HIS A 261 5.28 7.89 -4.40
C HIS A 261 5.57 6.57 -5.12
N ILE A 262 4.74 6.15 -6.09
CA ILE A 262 5.02 5.00 -6.97
C ILE A 262 5.99 5.40 -8.07
N LEU A 263 5.71 6.52 -8.75
CA LEU A 263 6.48 6.96 -9.90
C LEU A 263 7.94 7.29 -9.53
N VAL A 264 8.20 7.82 -8.34
CA VAL A 264 9.56 8.08 -7.87
C VAL A 264 10.37 6.79 -7.72
N ARG A 265 9.74 5.66 -7.39
CA ARG A 265 10.41 4.36 -7.32
C ARG A 265 10.85 3.88 -8.69
N PHE A 266 10.08 4.15 -9.75
CA PHE A 266 10.54 3.88 -11.12
C PHE A 266 11.75 4.73 -11.51
N MET A 267 11.78 5.99 -11.06
CA MET A 267 12.90 6.90 -11.32
C MET A 267 14.18 6.46 -10.59
N SER A 268 14.07 5.80 -9.45
CA SER A 268 15.20 5.38 -8.59
C SER A 268 15.86 4.07 -9.01
N ILE A 269 15.29 3.29 -9.94
CA ILE A 269 15.89 2.03 -10.42
C ILE A 269 17.26 2.30 -11.05
N GLU A 270 18.26 1.49 -10.68
CA GLU A 270 19.65 1.64 -11.14
C GLU A 270 19.75 1.66 -12.67
N LYS A 271 19.21 0.65 -13.35
CA LYS A 271 19.28 0.52 -14.81
C LYS A 271 17.90 0.29 -15.43
N PRO A 272 17.59 0.94 -16.57
CA PRO A 272 16.32 0.71 -17.28
C PRO A 272 16.08 -0.75 -17.68
N SER A 273 17.13 -1.55 -17.83
CA SER A 273 17.04 -3.00 -18.12
C SER A 273 16.46 -3.80 -16.94
N MET A 274 16.65 -3.33 -15.72
CA MET A 274 16.15 -3.98 -14.50
C MET A 274 14.64 -3.81 -14.30
N VAL A 275 14.01 -2.83 -14.96
CA VAL A 275 12.57 -2.58 -14.87
C VAL A 275 11.74 -3.82 -15.18
N LYS A 276 12.14 -4.62 -16.19
CA LYS A 276 11.41 -5.87 -16.51
C LYS A 276 11.35 -6.82 -15.32
N LYS A 277 12.47 -6.99 -14.61
CA LYS A 277 12.53 -7.84 -13.41
C LYS A 277 11.67 -7.28 -12.28
N SER A 278 11.74 -5.98 -12.04
CA SER A 278 10.89 -5.30 -11.05
C SER A 278 9.40 -5.44 -11.40
N SER A 279 9.02 -5.28 -12.66
CA SER A 279 7.63 -5.44 -13.12
C SER A 279 7.09 -6.84 -12.82
N ILE A 280 7.87 -7.88 -13.10
CA ILE A 280 7.45 -9.27 -12.83
C ILE A 280 7.21 -9.47 -11.32
N VAL A 281 8.14 -9.01 -10.48
CA VAL A 281 8.01 -9.13 -9.02
C VAL A 281 6.78 -8.38 -8.52
N ALA A 282 6.57 -7.15 -8.96
CA ALA A 282 5.43 -6.33 -8.56
C ALA A 282 4.09 -6.92 -9.03
N ILE A 283 4.03 -7.44 -10.26
CA ILE A 283 2.82 -8.06 -10.81
C ILE A 283 2.47 -9.34 -10.05
N ILE A 284 3.44 -10.20 -9.77
CA ILE A 284 3.20 -11.40 -8.96
C ILE A 284 2.71 -11.01 -7.58
N TRP A 285 3.36 -10.03 -6.93
CA TRP A 285 2.99 -9.58 -5.61
C TRP A 285 1.55 -9.02 -5.57
N VAL A 286 1.17 -8.17 -6.52
CA VAL A 286 -0.17 -7.57 -6.54
C VAL A 286 -1.26 -8.60 -6.79
N ILE A 287 -1.02 -9.57 -7.69
CA ILE A 287 -1.99 -10.63 -7.96
C ILE A 287 -2.20 -11.49 -6.71
N LEU A 288 -1.12 -11.95 -6.09
CA LEU A 288 -1.19 -12.77 -4.87
C LEU A 288 -1.88 -12.03 -3.74
N SER A 289 -1.56 -10.75 -3.53
CA SER A 289 -2.14 -9.93 -2.47
C SER A 289 -3.63 -9.69 -2.69
N LEU A 290 -4.05 -9.30 -3.90
CA LEU A 290 -5.45 -9.02 -4.20
C LEU A 290 -6.33 -10.28 -4.15
N VAL A 291 -5.82 -11.42 -4.64
CA VAL A 291 -6.52 -12.72 -4.50
C VAL A 291 -6.66 -13.07 -3.01
N SER A 292 -5.59 -12.90 -2.24
CA SER A 292 -5.62 -13.18 -0.80
C SER A 292 -6.62 -12.29 -0.05
N VAL A 293 -6.71 -11.00 -0.41
CA VAL A 293 -7.70 -10.08 0.19
C VAL A 293 -9.13 -10.55 -0.04
N VAL A 294 -9.45 -11.03 -1.26
CA VAL A 294 -10.77 -11.60 -1.56
C VAL A 294 -11.05 -12.80 -0.67
N LEU A 295 -10.06 -13.70 -0.51
CA LEU A 295 -10.19 -14.88 0.35
C LEU A 295 -10.29 -14.51 1.84
N VAL A 296 -9.53 -13.50 2.31
CA VAL A 296 -9.64 -12.98 3.68
C VAL A 296 -11.04 -12.46 3.96
N ALA A 297 -11.62 -11.69 3.03
CA ALA A 297 -12.98 -11.18 3.19
C ALA A 297 -14.01 -12.31 3.20
N TYR A 298 -13.90 -13.27 2.28
CA TYR A 298 -14.82 -14.39 2.15
C TYR A 298 -14.79 -15.29 3.40
N PHE A 299 -13.64 -15.78 3.81
CA PHE A 299 -13.51 -16.62 4.98
C PHE A 299 -13.75 -15.85 6.29
N GLY A 300 -13.33 -14.59 6.34
CA GLY A 300 -13.60 -13.70 7.47
C GLY A 300 -15.10 -13.55 7.73
N ARG A 301 -15.91 -13.40 6.67
CA ARG A 301 -17.36 -13.33 6.79
C ARG A 301 -17.95 -14.57 7.45
N ILE A 302 -17.52 -15.75 7.02
CA ILE A 302 -17.98 -17.02 7.57
C ILE A 302 -17.63 -17.14 9.06
N LEU A 303 -16.40 -16.77 9.44
CA LEU A 303 -15.94 -16.86 10.82
C LEU A 303 -16.64 -15.86 11.75
N VAL A 304 -16.89 -14.63 11.28
CA VAL A 304 -17.60 -13.58 12.04
C VAL A 304 -19.04 -14.01 12.32
N LEU A 305 -19.77 -14.44 11.31
CA LEU A 305 -21.17 -14.87 11.45
C LEU A 305 -21.31 -16.07 12.40
N ARG A 306 -20.35 -17.00 12.33
CA ARG A 306 -20.37 -18.18 13.18
C ARG A 306 -20.14 -17.86 14.65
N ASN A 307 -19.27 -16.90 14.95
CA ASN A 307 -18.94 -16.54 16.35
C ASN A 307 -19.99 -15.60 16.97
N GLY A 308 -21.08 -15.28 16.26
CA GLY A 308 -22.12 -14.37 16.73
C GLY A 308 -21.61 -12.94 16.97
N GLN A 309 -20.50 -12.58 16.39
CA GLN A 309 -19.97 -11.21 16.40
C GLN A 309 -20.63 -10.46 15.25
N SER A 310 -21.75 -9.84 15.57
CA SER A 310 -22.41 -8.85 14.69
C SER A 310 -21.83 -7.46 14.95
#